data_1b5f93aa90b58c1603fae1046625e44f
#
_entry.id   1b5f93aa90b58c1603fae1046625e44f
#
_cell.length_a   1.000
_cell.length_b   1.000
_cell.length_c   1.000
_cell.angle_alpha   90.00
_cell.angle_beta   90.00
_cell.angle_gamma   90.00
#
_symmetry.space_group_name_H-M   'P 1'
#
loop_
_entity.id
_entity.type
_entity.pdbx_description
1 polymer ?
#
loop_
_entity_poly.entity_id
_entity_poly.type
_entity_poly.pdbx_seq_one_letter_code
_entity_poly.pdbx_strand_id
1 'polypeptide(L)'
;MQPDWPQEVHRALSTAQVRIVAYVPDAGHQRLIELCQGDRKMRSVVLTTEEEGIGLACGAWLGGEKSVLLMQSSGVGNVINVAGMLRTCGIPLLMIVTMRGEQGEFNSWQVPMGEATPGVLQAMGVSVRRASRAQEIAPFVADALRHEQATAVLISQGVIGIKSFRQ
;
A
#
# COMPACT_ATOMS: atom_id res chain seq x y z
N MET A 1 14.21 6.40 -20.05
CA MET A 1 13.18 7.06 -19.22
C MET A 1 12.82 6.10 -18.09
N GLN A 2 12.93 6.50 -16.83
CA GLN A 2 12.45 5.65 -15.74
C GLN A 2 10.92 5.51 -15.84
N PRO A 3 10.36 4.32 -15.60
CA PRO A 3 8.92 4.13 -15.61
C PRO A 3 8.25 5.05 -14.56
N ASP A 4 7.19 5.74 -14.95
CA ASP A 4 6.34 6.51 -14.02
C ASP A 4 5.40 5.53 -13.30
N TRP A 5 5.95 4.75 -12.37
CA TRP A 5 5.19 3.73 -11.66
C TRP A 5 3.93 4.26 -10.97
N PRO A 6 3.89 5.48 -10.39
CA PRO A 6 2.65 6.01 -9.81
C PRO A 6 1.54 6.17 -10.85
N GLN A 7 1.87 6.65 -12.07
CA GLN A 7 0.91 6.78 -13.16
C GLN A 7 0.42 5.42 -13.65
N GLU A 8 1.31 4.43 -13.74
CA GLU A 8 0.95 3.08 -14.15
C GLU A 8 0.06 2.38 -13.11
N VAL A 9 0.37 2.55 -11.82
CA VAL A 9 -0.47 2.06 -10.70
C VAL A 9 -1.83 2.74 -10.70
N HIS A 10 -1.90 4.06 -10.81
CA HIS A 10 -3.18 4.78 -10.90
C HIS A 10 -4.05 4.23 -12.04
N ARG A 11 -3.45 3.97 -13.22
CA ARG A 11 -4.18 3.37 -14.35
C ARG A 11 -4.68 1.96 -14.02
N ALA A 12 -3.89 1.14 -13.33
CA ALA A 12 -4.29 -0.20 -12.90
C ALA A 12 -5.47 -0.14 -11.89
N LEU A 13 -5.41 0.77 -10.90
CA LEU A 13 -6.50 1.00 -9.94
C LEU A 13 -7.79 1.45 -10.65
N SER A 14 -7.68 2.39 -11.59
CA SER A 14 -8.83 2.92 -12.36
C SER A 14 -9.45 1.83 -13.24
N THR A 15 -8.63 1.03 -13.92
CA THR A 15 -9.09 -0.10 -14.76
C THR A 15 -9.81 -1.16 -13.95
N ALA A 16 -9.32 -1.45 -12.73
CA ALA A 16 -9.95 -2.40 -11.80
C ALA A 16 -11.18 -1.82 -11.07
N GLN A 17 -11.54 -0.57 -11.35
CA GLN A 17 -12.66 0.14 -10.73
C GLN A 17 -12.51 0.30 -9.21
N VAL A 18 -11.30 0.53 -8.72
CA VAL A 18 -11.08 0.94 -7.32
C VAL A 18 -11.74 2.29 -7.12
N ARG A 19 -12.60 2.40 -6.09
CA ARG A 19 -13.37 3.61 -5.79
C ARG A 19 -12.86 4.35 -4.55
N ILE A 20 -12.24 3.66 -3.63
CA ILE A 20 -11.77 4.22 -2.37
C ILE A 20 -10.26 4.01 -2.27
N VAL A 21 -9.55 5.12 -2.06
CA VAL A 21 -8.11 5.16 -1.83
C VAL A 21 -7.88 5.72 -0.43
N ALA A 22 -7.64 4.85 0.53
CA ALA A 22 -7.35 5.21 1.91
C ALA A 22 -5.85 5.32 2.11
N TYR A 23 -5.37 6.33 2.82
CA TYR A 23 -3.94 6.52 3.02
C TYR A 23 -3.60 7.34 4.25
N VAL A 24 -2.47 7.03 4.88
CA VAL A 24 -1.74 7.95 5.75
C VAL A 24 -0.72 8.69 4.87
N PRO A 25 -0.61 10.04 4.96
CA PRO A 25 0.30 10.80 4.12
C PRO A 25 1.75 10.31 4.20
N ASP A 26 2.31 9.93 3.07
CA ASP A 26 3.70 9.50 2.93
C ASP A 26 4.33 10.04 1.65
N ALA A 27 5.54 10.56 1.75
CA ALA A 27 6.27 11.12 0.61
C ALA A 27 6.53 10.09 -0.50
N GLY A 28 6.67 8.80 -0.15
CA GLY A 28 6.85 7.73 -1.13
C GLY A 28 5.62 7.52 -2.02
N HIS A 29 4.43 7.83 -1.51
CA HIS A 29 3.18 7.74 -2.24
C HIS A 29 2.68 9.09 -2.79
N GLN A 30 3.36 10.21 -2.53
CA GLN A 30 2.85 11.54 -2.82
C GLN A 30 2.24 11.65 -4.22
N ARG A 31 3.01 11.28 -5.27
CA ARG A 31 2.53 11.38 -6.65
C ARG A 31 1.33 10.46 -6.94
N LEU A 32 1.29 9.26 -6.37
CA LEU A 32 0.13 8.37 -6.53
C LEU A 32 -1.11 8.95 -5.85
N ILE A 33 -0.96 9.49 -4.65
CA ILE A 33 -2.02 10.15 -3.89
C ILE A 33 -2.59 11.33 -4.69
N GLU A 34 -1.73 12.20 -5.24
CA GLU A 34 -2.13 13.35 -6.07
C GLU A 34 -2.92 12.92 -7.31
N LEU A 35 -2.49 11.84 -7.99
CA LEU A 35 -3.21 11.29 -9.13
C LEU A 35 -4.60 10.76 -8.74
N CYS A 36 -4.70 10.05 -7.62
CA CYS A 36 -5.97 9.53 -7.12
C CYS A 36 -6.91 10.64 -6.66
N GLN A 37 -6.39 11.70 -6.02
CA GLN A 37 -7.17 12.88 -5.62
C GLN A 37 -7.72 13.64 -6.84
N GLY A 38 -6.98 13.67 -7.94
CA GLY A 38 -7.40 14.30 -9.19
C GLY A 38 -8.43 13.49 -9.99
N ASP A 39 -8.63 12.21 -9.66
CA ASP A 39 -9.58 11.33 -10.37
C ASP A 39 -10.97 11.41 -9.73
N ARG A 40 -11.93 12.01 -10.44
CA ARG A 40 -13.33 12.16 -9.98
C ARG A 40 -14.05 10.83 -9.72
N LYS A 41 -13.51 9.71 -10.20
CA LYS A 41 -14.07 8.38 -10.00
C LYS A 41 -13.56 7.71 -8.71
N MET A 42 -12.55 8.30 -8.07
CA MET A 42 -11.94 7.82 -6.84
C MET A 42 -12.23 8.77 -5.69
N ARG A 43 -12.54 8.22 -4.53
CA ARG A 43 -12.63 8.96 -3.27
C ARG A 43 -11.38 8.71 -2.45
N SER A 44 -10.54 9.72 -2.34
CA SER A 44 -9.33 9.69 -1.53
C SER A 44 -9.68 10.06 -0.08
N VAL A 45 -9.30 9.20 0.86
CA VAL A 45 -9.59 9.36 2.29
C VAL A 45 -8.27 9.41 3.07
N VAL A 46 -8.01 10.55 3.71
CA VAL A 46 -6.89 10.70 4.64
C VAL A 46 -7.25 10.03 5.95
N LEU A 47 -6.35 9.19 6.45
CA LEU A 47 -6.51 8.46 7.71
C LEU A 47 -5.69 9.11 8.82
N THR A 48 -6.13 8.96 10.07
CA THR A 48 -5.34 9.32 11.25
C THR A 48 -4.31 8.24 11.55
N THR A 49 -4.70 6.97 11.37
CA THR A 49 -3.85 5.79 11.53
C THR A 49 -4.24 4.73 10.52
N GLU A 50 -3.30 3.86 10.16
CA GLU A 50 -3.50 2.85 9.11
C GLU A 50 -4.58 1.82 9.46
N GLU A 51 -4.82 1.54 10.73
CA GLU A 51 -5.87 0.60 11.16
C GLU A 51 -7.28 1.04 10.75
N GLU A 52 -7.54 2.36 10.69
CA GLU A 52 -8.81 2.90 10.18
C GLU A 52 -9.04 2.46 8.72
N GLY A 53 -7.94 2.34 7.95
CA GLY A 53 -7.98 1.89 6.56
C GLY A 53 -8.48 0.46 6.40
N ILE A 54 -8.17 -0.43 7.35
CA ILE A 54 -8.71 -1.80 7.35
C ILE A 54 -10.23 -1.77 7.59
N GLY A 55 -10.68 -1.01 8.59
CA GLY A 55 -12.12 -0.85 8.87
C GLY A 55 -12.89 -0.25 7.68
N LEU A 56 -12.33 0.79 7.06
CA LEU A 56 -12.88 1.41 5.85
C LEU A 56 -12.97 0.41 4.69
N ALA A 57 -11.92 -0.38 4.48
CA ALA A 57 -11.88 -1.39 3.42
C ALA A 57 -12.93 -2.49 3.63
N CYS A 58 -13.11 -2.94 4.87
CA CYS A 58 -14.16 -3.91 5.22
C CYS A 58 -15.55 -3.34 4.92
N GLY A 59 -15.82 -2.08 5.31
CA GLY A 59 -17.08 -1.40 5.00
C GLY A 59 -17.30 -1.21 3.50
N ALA A 60 -16.26 -0.83 2.76
CA ALA A 60 -16.30 -0.69 1.30
C ALA A 60 -16.66 -2.02 0.63
N TRP A 61 -16.00 -3.10 1.01
CA TRP A 61 -16.27 -4.45 0.49
C TRP A 61 -17.71 -4.88 0.75
N LEU A 62 -18.23 -4.67 1.95
CA LEU A 62 -19.64 -4.97 2.28
C LEU A 62 -20.61 -4.11 1.45
N GLY A 63 -20.21 -2.90 1.07
CA GLY A 63 -20.94 -2.02 0.17
C GLY A 63 -20.77 -2.32 -1.31
N GLY A 64 -20.01 -3.35 -1.70
CA GLY A 64 -19.73 -3.71 -3.08
C GLY A 64 -18.68 -2.83 -3.77
N GLU A 65 -17.90 -2.06 -3.01
CA GLU A 65 -16.88 -1.13 -3.52
C GLU A 65 -15.47 -1.70 -3.32
N LYS A 66 -14.61 -1.52 -4.32
CA LYS A 66 -13.19 -1.85 -4.21
C LYS A 66 -12.40 -0.72 -3.59
N SER A 67 -11.49 -1.06 -2.67
CA SER A 67 -10.60 -0.11 -2.01
C SER A 67 -9.13 -0.53 -2.10
N VAL A 68 -8.25 0.44 -1.87
CA VAL A 68 -6.81 0.24 -1.69
C VAL A 68 -6.35 1.03 -0.47
N LEU A 69 -5.39 0.46 0.28
CA LEU A 69 -4.73 1.12 1.40
C LEU A 69 -3.27 1.42 1.04
N LEU A 70 -2.91 2.71 1.07
CA LEU A 70 -1.54 3.17 0.86
C LEU A 70 -0.92 3.50 2.21
N MET A 71 0.23 2.93 2.52
CA MET A 71 0.92 3.14 3.80
C MET A 71 2.42 2.94 3.67
N GLN A 72 3.14 3.39 4.67
CA GLN A 72 4.56 3.13 4.83
C GLN A 72 4.76 1.83 5.65
N SER A 73 5.92 1.17 5.57
CA SER A 73 6.19 -0.04 6.36
C SER A 73 6.07 0.18 7.87
N SER A 74 6.34 1.40 8.37
CA SER A 74 6.08 1.73 9.79
C SER A 74 4.61 1.61 10.17
N GLY A 75 3.70 1.94 9.23
CA GLY A 75 2.26 1.83 9.44
C GLY A 75 1.75 0.39 9.44
N VAL A 76 2.52 -0.55 8.90
CA VAL A 76 2.15 -1.98 8.94
C VAL A 76 2.02 -2.47 10.38
N GLY A 77 2.84 -1.96 11.32
CA GLY A 77 2.70 -2.29 12.73
C GLY A 77 1.33 -1.95 13.30
N ASN A 78 0.71 -0.86 12.83
CA ASN A 78 -0.61 -0.41 13.31
C ASN A 78 -1.76 -1.30 12.82
N VAL A 79 -1.60 -2.01 11.70
CA VAL A 79 -2.68 -2.83 11.11
C VAL A 79 -2.65 -4.30 11.51
N ILE A 80 -1.59 -4.79 12.15
CA ILE A 80 -1.36 -6.24 12.34
C ILE A 80 -2.54 -6.91 13.03
N ASN A 81 -3.00 -6.38 14.17
CA ASN A 81 -4.13 -6.99 14.88
C ASN A 81 -5.41 -7.01 14.04
N VAL A 82 -5.76 -5.84 13.46
CA VAL A 82 -7.03 -5.71 12.71
C VAL A 82 -6.98 -6.40 11.33
N ALA A 83 -5.80 -6.67 10.79
CA ALA A 83 -5.64 -7.46 9.57
C ALA A 83 -6.19 -8.89 9.71
N GLY A 84 -6.31 -9.39 10.95
CA GLY A 84 -6.99 -10.65 11.22
C GLY A 84 -8.44 -10.70 10.71
N MET A 85 -9.12 -9.55 10.63
CA MET A 85 -10.47 -9.46 10.07
C MET A 85 -10.49 -9.83 8.57
N LEU A 86 -9.48 -9.40 7.82
CA LEU A 86 -9.37 -9.70 6.38
C LEU A 86 -9.36 -11.21 6.16
N ARG A 87 -8.55 -11.92 6.95
CA ARG A 87 -8.46 -13.40 6.90
C ARG A 87 -9.74 -14.07 7.38
N THR A 88 -10.26 -13.64 8.52
CA THR A 88 -11.42 -14.31 9.17
C THR A 88 -12.70 -14.12 8.36
N CYS A 89 -12.89 -12.94 7.76
CA CYS A 89 -14.08 -12.59 7.00
C CYS A 89 -13.91 -12.80 5.47
N GLY A 90 -12.74 -13.26 5.02
CA GLY A 90 -12.47 -13.45 3.58
C GLY A 90 -12.53 -12.16 2.78
N ILE A 91 -12.13 -11.02 3.37
CA ILE A 91 -12.20 -9.71 2.72
C ILE A 91 -10.92 -9.45 1.93
N PRO A 92 -11.00 -9.27 0.60
CA PRO A 92 -9.85 -8.89 -0.20
C PRO A 92 -9.50 -7.43 0.03
N LEU A 93 -8.21 -7.15 0.16
CA LEU A 93 -7.70 -5.80 0.24
C LEU A 93 -6.33 -5.73 -0.41
N LEU A 94 -6.15 -4.79 -1.33
CA LEU A 94 -4.83 -4.41 -1.81
C LEU A 94 -4.22 -3.38 -0.86
N MET A 95 -3.04 -3.70 -0.34
CA MET A 95 -2.18 -2.76 0.40
C MET A 95 -0.95 -2.45 -0.46
N ILE A 96 -0.64 -1.18 -0.68
CA ILE A 96 0.60 -0.76 -1.34
C ILE A 96 1.47 -0.11 -0.27
N VAL A 97 2.62 -0.72 -0.02
CA VAL A 97 3.50 -0.38 1.11
C VAL A 97 4.82 0.14 0.61
N THR A 98 5.16 1.39 0.92
CA THR A 98 6.49 1.95 0.69
C THR A 98 7.42 1.49 1.81
N MET A 99 8.49 0.78 1.45
CA MET A 99 9.41 0.24 2.45
C MET A 99 10.34 1.31 3.01
N ARG A 100 10.59 1.20 4.31
CA ARG A 100 11.62 1.90 5.07
C ARG A 100 12.47 0.85 5.79
N GLY A 101 13.60 1.30 6.36
CA GLY A 101 14.48 0.40 7.10
C GLY A 101 15.35 -0.48 6.22
N GLU A 102 15.53 -0.15 4.94
CA GLU A 102 16.39 -0.85 4.01
C GLU A 102 17.74 -0.13 3.85
N GLN A 103 18.58 -0.61 2.93
CA GLN A 103 19.90 -0.03 2.69
C GLN A 103 19.80 1.48 2.40
N GLY A 104 20.52 2.28 3.17
CA GLY A 104 20.51 3.73 3.09
C GLY A 104 19.42 4.40 3.93
N GLU A 105 18.75 3.65 4.83
CA GLU A 105 17.79 4.25 5.77
C GLU A 105 18.50 5.21 6.73
N PHE A 106 18.00 6.44 6.77
CA PHE A 106 18.51 7.48 7.66
C PHE A 106 18.06 7.29 9.13
N ASN A 107 16.80 6.86 9.31
CA ASN A 107 16.23 6.64 10.64
C ASN A 107 16.40 5.18 11.04
N SER A 108 17.44 4.85 11.78
CA SER A 108 17.75 3.47 12.21
C SER A 108 16.60 2.76 12.95
N TRP A 109 15.74 3.50 13.64
CA TRP A 109 14.55 2.94 14.32
C TRP A 109 13.48 2.39 13.34
N GLN A 110 13.58 2.71 12.04
CA GLN A 110 12.72 2.11 11.00
C GLN A 110 13.16 0.71 10.60
N VAL A 111 14.42 0.32 10.88
CA VAL A 111 15.00 -0.94 10.42
C VAL A 111 14.24 -2.16 10.97
N PRO A 112 13.94 -2.26 12.28
CA PRO A 112 13.26 -3.44 12.81
C PRO A 112 11.89 -3.69 12.17
N MET A 113 11.10 -2.63 11.95
CA MET A 113 9.79 -2.76 11.32
C MET A 113 9.92 -3.05 9.82
N GLY A 114 10.91 -2.46 9.14
CA GLY A 114 11.20 -2.76 7.74
C GLY A 114 11.50 -4.23 7.52
N GLU A 115 12.34 -4.82 8.36
CA GLU A 115 12.68 -6.24 8.32
C GLU A 115 11.49 -7.14 8.67
N ALA A 116 10.68 -6.77 9.66
CA ALA A 116 9.54 -7.55 10.12
C ALA A 116 8.35 -7.51 9.15
N THR A 117 8.19 -6.45 8.36
CA THR A 117 6.99 -6.18 7.54
C THR A 117 6.54 -7.38 6.71
N PRO A 118 7.38 -8.08 5.92
CA PRO A 118 6.91 -9.21 5.15
C PRO A 118 6.37 -10.35 6.03
N GLY A 119 7.11 -10.67 7.08
CA GLY A 119 6.79 -11.79 7.99
C GLY A 119 5.51 -11.57 8.78
N VAL A 120 5.28 -10.37 9.32
CA VAL A 120 4.08 -10.08 10.10
C VAL A 120 2.83 -10.06 9.22
N LEU A 121 2.91 -9.53 8.00
CA LEU A 121 1.80 -9.57 7.04
C LEU A 121 1.45 -11.01 6.65
N GLN A 122 2.45 -11.84 6.35
CA GLN A 122 2.26 -13.25 6.02
C GLN A 122 1.65 -14.04 7.18
N ALA A 123 2.08 -13.78 8.42
CA ALA A 123 1.51 -14.39 9.61
C ALA A 123 0.00 -14.11 9.75
N MET A 124 -0.45 -12.93 9.30
CA MET A 124 -1.86 -12.55 9.27
C MET A 124 -2.62 -13.09 8.04
N GLY A 125 -1.97 -13.87 7.19
CA GLY A 125 -2.58 -14.46 6.00
C GLY A 125 -2.64 -13.53 4.78
N VAL A 126 -1.89 -12.44 4.80
CA VAL A 126 -1.75 -11.51 3.66
C VAL A 126 -0.72 -12.08 2.67
N SER A 127 -1.07 -12.16 1.39
CA SER A 127 -0.12 -12.47 0.32
C SER A 127 0.84 -11.31 0.13
N VAL A 128 2.14 -11.57 0.09
CA VAL A 128 3.15 -10.52 -0.03
C VAL A 128 3.90 -10.63 -1.35
N ARG A 129 3.95 -9.52 -2.08
CA ARG A 129 4.74 -9.34 -3.30
C ARG A 129 5.74 -8.21 -3.09
N ARG A 130 7.00 -8.43 -3.43
CA ARG A 130 8.04 -7.40 -3.30
C ARG A 130 8.48 -6.90 -4.66
N ALA A 131 8.32 -5.60 -4.90
CA ALA A 131 8.80 -4.91 -6.08
C ALA A 131 10.15 -4.23 -5.77
N SER A 132 11.21 -4.72 -6.38
CA SER A 132 12.57 -4.18 -6.26
C SER A 132 12.93 -3.23 -7.40
N ARG A 133 12.07 -3.15 -8.43
CA ARG A 133 12.22 -2.27 -9.60
C ARG A 133 10.88 -1.62 -9.92
N ALA A 134 10.91 -0.39 -10.41
CA ALA A 134 9.71 0.39 -10.71
C ALA A 134 8.73 -0.33 -11.67
N GLN A 135 9.26 -1.03 -12.67
CA GLN A 135 8.46 -1.76 -13.66
C GLN A 135 7.73 -3.00 -13.13
N GLU A 136 8.03 -3.43 -11.91
CA GLU A 136 7.35 -4.58 -11.27
C GLU A 136 6.09 -4.16 -10.52
N ILE A 137 5.97 -2.89 -10.13
CA ILE A 137 4.92 -2.41 -9.23
C ILE A 137 3.54 -2.55 -9.86
N ALA A 138 3.33 -1.94 -11.03
CA ALA A 138 2.03 -1.95 -11.67
C ALA A 138 1.56 -3.37 -12.08
N PRO A 139 2.41 -4.27 -12.61
CA PRO A 139 2.05 -5.67 -12.81
C PRO A 139 1.61 -6.39 -11.53
N PHE A 140 2.32 -6.20 -10.40
CA PHE A 140 1.94 -6.81 -9.13
C PHE A 140 0.63 -6.26 -8.58
N VAL A 141 0.40 -4.94 -8.70
CA VAL A 141 -0.86 -4.31 -8.35
C VAL A 141 -2.01 -4.84 -9.20
N ALA A 142 -1.83 -4.90 -10.52
CA ALA A 142 -2.85 -5.42 -11.43
C ALA A 142 -3.15 -6.90 -11.17
N ASP A 143 -2.15 -7.69 -10.82
CA ASP A 143 -2.33 -9.09 -10.44
C ASP A 143 -3.12 -9.21 -9.14
N ALA A 144 -2.75 -8.47 -8.10
CA ALA A 144 -3.44 -8.47 -6.82
C ALA A 144 -4.92 -8.10 -6.93
N LEU A 145 -5.26 -7.15 -7.82
CA LEU A 145 -6.65 -6.70 -8.04
C LEU A 145 -7.54 -7.72 -8.77
N ARG A 146 -6.93 -8.77 -9.37
CA ARG A 146 -7.67 -9.88 -10.01
C ARG A 146 -8.02 -11.01 -9.04
N HIS A 147 -7.32 -11.08 -7.91
CA HIS A 147 -7.50 -12.13 -6.92
C HIS A 147 -8.31 -11.65 -5.73
N GLU A 148 -9.25 -12.47 -5.25
CA GLU A 148 -10.09 -12.16 -4.10
C GLU A 148 -9.40 -12.55 -2.79
N GLN A 149 -8.22 -11.97 -2.54
CA GLN A 149 -7.48 -12.17 -1.28
C GLN A 149 -6.75 -10.90 -0.85
N ALA A 150 -6.51 -10.76 0.44
CA ALA A 150 -5.70 -9.69 0.96
C ALA A 150 -4.26 -9.82 0.45
N THR A 151 -3.75 -8.77 -0.20
CA THR A 151 -2.41 -8.77 -0.81
C THR A 151 -1.70 -7.46 -0.50
N ALA A 152 -0.43 -7.55 -0.14
CA ALA A 152 0.47 -6.41 0.03
C ALA A 152 1.55 -6.40 -1.06
N VAL A 153 1.65 -5.27 -1.77
CA VAL A 153 2.74 -4.97 -2.69
C VAL A 153 3.74 -4.07 -1.96
N LEU A 154 4.89 -4.62 -1.60
CA LEU A 154 5.97 -3.92 -0.93
C LEU A 154 6.89 -3.28 -1.96
N ILE A 155 6.98 -1.95 -1.97
CA ILE A 155 7.87 -1.20 -2.86
C ILE A 155 9.18 -0.95 -2.12
N SER A 156 10.28 -1.54 -2.60
CA SER A 156 11.60 -1.37 -1.99
C SER A 156 12.02 0.09 -1.90
N GLN A 157 12.67 0.47 -0.82
CA GLN A 157 13.11 1.84 -0.55
C GLN A 157 14.01 2.38 -1.68
N GLY A 158 14.85 1.54 -2.28
CA GLY A 158 15.68 1.92 -3.41
C GLY A 158 14.92 2.36 -4.67
N VAL A 159 13.65 1.96 -4.84
CA VAL A 159 12.78 2.41 -5.93
C VAL A 159 12.22 3.80 -5.66
N ILE A 160 11.92 4.11 -4.39
CA ILE A 160 11.33 5.38 -3.97
C ILE A 160 12.39 6.49 -3.89
N GLY A 161 13.63 6.10 -3.61
CA GLY A 161 14.75 6.98 -3.35
C GLY A 161 15.01 7.21 -1.86
N ILE A 162 16.26 7.57 -1.55
CA ILE A 162 16.69 7.89 -0.19
C ILE A 162 16.25 9.31 0.13
N LYS A 163 15.54 9.49 1.26
CA LYS A 163 15.24 10.83 1.76
C LYS A 163 16.55 11.51 2.17
N SER A 164 16.97 12.52 1.44
CA SER A 164 18.03 13.44 1.87
C SER A 164 17.38 14.68 2.47
N PHE A 165 17.61 14.94 3.76
CA PHE A 165 17.30 16.25 4.31
C PHE A 165 18.34 17.21 3.75
N ARG A 166 17.97 18.08 2.82
CA ARG A 166 18.77 19.26 2.53
C ARG A 166 18.67 20.16 3.76
N GLN A 167 19.84 20.41 4.39
CA GLN A 167 20.00 21.46 5.37
C GLN A 167 19.76 22.82 4.72
#